data_7722919072c17a0536077fefcbf5d686
#
_entry.id   7722919072c17a0536077fefcbf5d686
#
_cell.length_a   1.000
_cell.length_b   1.000
_cell.length_c   1.000
_cell.angle_alpha   90.00
_cell.angle_beta   90.00
_cell.angle_gamma   90.00
#
_symmetry.space_group_name_H-M   'P 1'
#
loop_
_entity.id
_entity.type
_entity.pdbx_description
1 polymer ?
#
loop_
_entity_poly.entity_id
_entity_poly.type
_entity_poly.pdbx_seq_one_letter_code
_entity_poly.pdbx_strand_id
1 'polypeptide(L)'
;MALFIPKDRKSLFRQFLAGMYDAVVITDPNGHILEINPRAVEYFGRELDDVLDQPVSTFIPGLKQEVVARIRKGIEGDRHVVIDAAAKTLSGDRFACEVTVAMIDLMDPDDLVFTIRNIERRRRLQTALRSKEAAFELSRAALFACDAEGRFTQANPAFLEMFGLESAEDVRHHAFADFLPDDPLPGTFRKALAGETTTVGIVAQNVDGGEDEEVEVTLGPVRIGRKIKGVAGSVQKVG
;
A
#
# COMPACT_ATOMS: atom_id res chain seq x y z
N MET A 1 27.44 -6.64 30.12
CA MET A 1 26.87 -7.03 28.82
C MET A 1 27.69 -8.23 28.32
N ALA A 2 27.21 -9.46 28.50
CA ALA A 2 27.95 -10.65 28.11
C ALA A 2 27.90 -10.80 26.57
N LEU A 3 29.05 -10.75 25.94
CA LEU A 3 29.22 -11.10 24.53
C LEU A 3 28.90 -12.60 24.40
N PHE A 4 27.75 -12.93 23.81
CA PHE A 4 27.42 -14.30 23.45
C PHE A 4 28.25 -14.66 22.22
N ILE A 5 29.27 -15.47 22.39
CA ILE A 5 30.07 -16.01 21.29
C ILE A 5 29.45 -17.37 20.93
N PRO A 6 28.87 -17.54 19.73
CA PRO A 6 28.33 -18.83 19.30
C PRO A 6 29.46 -19.88 19.29
N LYS A 7 29.20 -21.06 19.86
CA LYS A 7 30.19 -22.11 20.01
C LYS A 7 30.58 -22.79 18.68
N ASP A 8 29.78 -22.63 17.61
CA ASP A 8 30.04 -23.18 16.30
C ASP A 8 29.35 -22.36 15.16
N ARG A 9 29.79 -22.59 13.91
CA ARG A 9 29.25 -21.93 12.72
C ARG A 9 27.75 -22.25 12.52
N LYS A 10 27.33 -23.47 12.86
CA LYS A 10 25.94 -23.92 12.71
C LYS A 10 24.99 -23.17 13.65
N SER A 11 25.43 -22.91 14.88
CA SER A 11 24.67 -22.11 15.85
C SER A 11 24.54 -20.65 15.40
N LEU A 12 25.62 -20.06 14.88
CA LEU A 12 25.61 -18.69 14.35
C LEU A 12 24.64 -18.55 13.16
N PHE A 13 24.71 -19.48 12.24
CA PHE A 13 23.84 -19.53 11.07
C PHE A 13 22.34 -19.62 11.45
N ARG A 14 21.97 -20.52 12.36
CA ARG A 14 20.61 -20.64 12.85
C ARG A 14 20.13 -19.38 13.56
N GLN A 15 20.98 -18.73 14.35
CA GLN A 15 20.64 -17.46 14.99
C GLN A 15 20.46 -16.34 13.98
N PHE A 16 21.28 -16.31 12.93
CA PHE A 16 21.11 -15.34 11.84
C PHE A 16 19.77 -15.54 11.13
N LEU A 17 19.45 -16.78 10.73
CA LEU A 17 18.17 -17.10 10.11
C LEU A 17 16.96 -16.78 11.02
N ALA A 18 17.08 -17.06 12.33
CA ALA A 18 16.02 -16.75 13.29
C ALA A 18 15.78 -15.25 13.47
N GLY A 19 16.80 -14.41 13.25
CA GLY A 19 16.70 -12.96 13.32
C GLY A 19 16.12 -12.31 12.06
N MET A 20 15.90 -13.06 10.98
CA MET A 20 15.37 -12.50 9.73
C MET A 20 13.86 -12.24 9.85
N TYR A 21 13.43 -11.07 9.35
CA TYR A 21 12.01 -10.67 9.36
C TYR A 21 11.18 -11.43 8.32
N ASP A 22 11.77 -11.73 7.17
CA ASP A 22 11.11 -12.46 6.09
C ASP A 22 11.24 -13.98 6.29
N ALA A 23 10.31 -14.74 5.75
CA ALA A 23 10.44 -16.19 5.72
C ALA A 23 11.57 -16.59 4.77
N VAL A 24 12.44 -17.50 5.23
CA VAL A 24 13.56 -18.01 4.46
C VAL A 24 13.43 -19.51 4.29
N VAL A 25 13.57 -19.98 3.06
CA VAL A 25 13.62 -21.38 2.68
C VAL A 25 14.90 -21.59 1.88
N ILE A 26 15.72 -22.54 2.30
CA ILE A 26 16.94 -22.94 1.58
C ILE A 26 16.68 -24.27 0.92
N THR A 27 17.08 -24.41 -0.32
CA THR A 27 16.89 -25.62 -1.11
C THR A 27 18.18 -26.04 -1.78
N ASP A 28 18.22 -27.31 -2.19
CA ASP A 28 19.19 -27.79 -3.14
C ASP A 28 19.01 -27.09 -4.52
N PRO A 29 19.92 -27.29 -5.48
CA PRO A 29 19.81 -26.72 -6.83
C PRO A 29 18.56 -27.16 -7.62
N ASN A 30 17.85 -28.20 -7.20
CA ASN A 30 16.64 -28.72 -7.82
C ASN A 30 15.36 -28.19 -7.16
N GLY A 31 15.50 -27.46 -6.04
CA GLY A 31 14.40 -26.85 -5.30
C GLY A 31 13.84 -27.73 -4.18
N HIS A 32 14.57 -28.77 -3.71
CA HIS A 32 14.18 -29.55 -2.53
C HIS A 32 14.63 -28.84 -1.25
N ILE A 33 13.75 -28.74 -0.28
CA ILE A 33 13.96 -27.99 0.96
C ILE A 33 15.02 -28.65 1.84
N LEU A 34 16.04 -27.87 2.22
CA LEU A 34 17.12 -28.26 3.12
C LEU A 34 16.98 -27.61 4.50
N GLU A 35 16.54 -26.34 4.55
CA GLU A 35 16.40 -25.59 5.80
C GLU A 35 15.31 -24.54 5.68
N ILE A 36 14.63 -24.23 6.78
CA ILE A 36 13.67 -23.12 6.89
C ILE A 36 13.93 -22.34 8.18
N ASN A 37 13.62 -21.04 8.18
CA ASN A 37 13.72 -20.24 9.38
C ASN A 37 12.40 -20.25 10.18
N PRO A 38 12.41 -19.82 11.47
CA PRO A 38 11.20 -19.75 12.29
C PRO A 38 10.07 -18.91 11.66
N ARG A 39 10.43 -17.90 10.87
CA ARG A 39 9.44 -17.08 10.17
C ARG A 39 8.71 -17.85 9.07
N ALA A 40 9.38 -18.78 8.41
CA ALA A 40 8.73 -19.69 7.46
C ALA A 40 7.78 -20.65 8.18
N VAL A 41 8.16 -21.17 9.36
CA VAL A 41 7.26 -21.97 10.20
C VAL A 41 5.99 -21.19 10.54
N GLU A 42 6.11 -19.92 10.99
CA GLU A 42 4.96 -19.04 11.28
C GLU A 42 4.07 -18.80 10.06
N TYR A 43 4.66 -18.59 8.87
CA TYR A 43 3.90 -18.30 7.65
C TYR A 43 3.16 -19.51 7.11
N PHE A 44 3.83 -20.66 7.12
CA PHE A 44 3.35 -21.86 6.44
C PHE A 44 2.67 -22.86 7.37
N GLY A 45 2.92 -22.76 8.69
CA GLY A 45 2.39 -23.67 9.69
C GLY A 45 2.96 -25.09 9.60
N ARG A 46 4.21 -25.22 9.11
CA ARG A 46 4.93 -26.50 8.95
C ARG A 46 6.32 -26.41 9.57
N GLU A 47 6.71 -27.43 10.30
CA GLU A 47 8.06 -27.56 10.82
C GLU A 47 9.02 -28.10 9.72
N LEU A 48 10.32 -27.96 9.94
CA LEU A 48 11.34 -28.43 8.98
C LEU A 48 11.20 -29.94 8.71
N ASP A 49 11.00 -30.73 9.74
CA ASP A 49 10.88 -32.19 9.62
C ASP A 49 9.70 -32.63 8.72
N ASP A 50 8.64 -31.79 8.64
CA ASP A 50 7.47 -32.05 7.80
C ASP A 50 7.73 -31.73 6.32
N VAL A 51 8.73 -30.92 6.02
CA VAL A 51 8.98 -30.38 4.66
C VAL A 51 10.36 -30.68 4.12
N LEU A 52 11.21 -31.29 4.92
CA LEU A 52 12.56 -31.68 4.48
C LEU A 52 12.46 -32.55 3.22
N ASP A 53 13.32 -32.31 2.25
CA ASP A 53 13.36 -32.94 0.94
C ASP A 53 12.11 -32.77 0.07
N GLN A 54 11.09 -32.03 0.53
CA GLN A 54 9.95 -31.68 -0.30
C GLN A 54 10.29 -30.52 -1.25
N PRO A 55 9.64 -30.44 -2.42
CA PRO A 55 9.89 -29.34 -3.34
C PRO A 55 9.35 -28.01 -2.77
N VAL A 56 10.02 -26.91 -3.04
CA VAL A 56 9.62 -25.54 -2.62
C VAL A 56 8.21 -25.17 -3.10
N SER A 57 7.71 -25.85 -4.13
CA SER A 57 6.32 -25.73 -4.58
C SER A 57 5.29 -26.15 -3.54
N THR A 58 5.69 -26.86 -2.48
CA THR A 58 4.88 -27.14 -1.29
C THR A 58 4.42 -25.83 -0.62
N PHE A 59 5.28 -24.82 -0.59
CA PHE A 59 4.99 -23.49 -0.06
C PHE A 59 4.49 -22.52 -1.14
N ILE A 60 5.09 -22.59 -2.32
CA ILE A 60 4.78 -21.70 -3.44
C ILE A 60 4.43 -22.53 -4.67
N PRO A 61 3.15 -22.87 -4.88
CA PRO A 61 2.72 -23.81 -5.91
C PRO A 61 3.14 -23.45 -7.35
N GLY A 62 3.46 -22.18 -7.60
CA GLY A 62 3.99 -21.71 -8.88
C GLY A 62 5.46 -22.06 -9.12
N LEU A 63 6.23 -22.38 -8.08
CA LEU A 63 7.65 -22.73 -8.18
C LEU A 63 7.86 -24.22 -8.39
N LYS A 64 7.33 -24.75 -9.49
CA LYS A 64 7.60 -26.13 -9.91
C LYS A 64 9.06 -26.27 -10.31
N GLN A 65 9.58 -27.49 -10.31
CA GLN A 65 10.98 -27.81 -10.61
C GLN A 65 11.49 -27.18 -11.92
N GLU A 66 10.68 -27.15 -12.97
CA GLU A 66 11.02 -26.54 -14.25
C GLU A 66 11.21 -25.00 -14.13
N VAL A 67 10.39 -24.35 -13.26
CA VAL A 67 10.48 -22.93 -13.01
C VAL A 67 11.72 -22.62 -12.17
N VAL A 68 12.00 -23.42 -11.15
CA VAL A 68 13.23 -23.31 -10.33
C VAL A 68 14.48 -23.47 -11.20
N ALA A 69 14.52 -24.48 -12.08
CA ALA A 69 15.63 -24.69 -13.01
C ALA A 69 15.83 -23.49 -13.97
N ARG A 70 14.74 -22.87 -14.42
CA ARG A 70 14.81 -21.66 -15.26
C ARG A 70 15.31 -20.45 -14.49
N ILE A 71 14.83 -20.26 -13.25
CA ILE A 71 15.30 -19.17 -12.37
C ILE A 71 16.79 -19.34 -12.12
N ARG A 72 17.26 -20.54 -11.75
CA ARG A 72 18.66 -20.83 -11.51
C ARG A 72 19.54 -20.49 -12.71
N LYS A 73 19.12 -20.84 -13.93
CA LYS A 73 19.83 -20.47 -15.17
C LYS A 73 19.87 -18.95 -15.41
N GLY A 74 18.89 -18.21 -14.91
CA GLY A 74 18.84 -16.75 -15.02
C GLY A 74 19.65 -16.03 -13.95
N ILE A 75 20.09 -16.71 -12.89
CA ILE A 75 20.93 -16.18 -11.84
C ILE A 75 22.39 -16.44 -12.22
N GLU A 76 23.07 -15.42 -12.76
CA GLU A 76 24.50 -15.48 -13.08
C GLU A 76 25.25 -14.55 -12.11
N GLY A 77 26.24 -15.11 -11.39
CA GLY A 77 27.05 -14.39 -10.41
C GLY A 77 26.22 -13.93 -9.20
N ASP A 78 26.52 -12.74 -8.65
CA ASP A 78 25.86 -12.16 -7.45
C ASP A 78 24.44 -11.62 -7.71
N ARG A 79 23.78 -12.03 -8.78
CA ARG A 79 22.44 -11.59 -9.13
C ARG A 79 21.38 -12.35 -8.37
N HIS A 80 20.25 -11.73 -8.18
CA HIS A 80 19.05 -12.33 -7.62
C HIS A 80 17.86 -12.07 -8.55
N VAL A 81 16.85 -12.92 -8.45
CA VAL A 81 15.58 -12.78 -9.18
C VAL A 81 14.49 -12.48 -8.17
N VAL A 82 13.66 -11.47 -8.45
CA VAL A 82 12.48 -11.12 -7.64
C VAL A 82 11.23 -11.45 -8.44
N ILE A 83 10.31 -12.18 -7.83
CA ILE A 83 9.05 -12.58 -8.45
C ILE A 83 7.88 -12.35 -7.51
N ASP A 84 6.75 -11.94 -8.06
CA ASP A 84 5.46 -11.96 -7.37
C ASP A 84 4.84 -13.35 -7.46
N ALA A 85 4.41 -13.90 -6.33
CA ALA A 85 3.85 -15.23 -6.24
C ALA A 85 2.67 -15.30 -5.25
N ALA A 86 1.98 -16.44 -5.24
CA ALA A 86 1.02 -16.80 -4.21
C ALA A 86 1.58 -17.98 -3.40
N ALA A 87 1.78 -17.76 -2.12
CA ALA A 87 2.15 -18.80 -1.17
C ALA A 87 0.91 -19.50 -0.61
N LYS A 88 1.09 -20.73 -0.11
CA LYS A 88 0.02 -21.56 0.45
C LYS A 88 0.44 -22.08 1.83
N THR A 89 -0.44 -21.88 2.82
CA THR A 89 -0.28 -22.38 4.20
C THR A 89 -0.69 -23.85 4.31
N LEU A 90 -0.39 -24.47 5.45
CA LEU A 90 -0.86 -25.83 5.79
C LEU A 90 -2.41 -25.92 5.78
N SER A 91 -3.12 -24.89 6.26
CA SER A 91 -4.59 -24.82 6.22
C SER A 91 -5.17 -24.71 4.82
N GLY A 92 -4.32 -24.45 3.82
CA GLY A 92 -4.74 -24.25 2.42
C GLY A 92 -5.00 -22.80 2.04
N ASP A 93 -4.91 -21.88 2.99
CA ASP A 93 -5.04 -20.44 2.73
C ASP A 93 -3.92 -19.95 1.83
N ARG A 94 -4.24 -18.98 0.99
CA ARG A 94 -3.26 -18.37 0.08
C ARG A 94 -3.05 -16.92 0.45
N PHE A 95 -1.80 -16.48 0.33
CA PHE A 95 -1.44 -15.06 0.48
C PHE A 95 -0.48 -14.61 -0.61
N ALA A 96 -0.57 -13.33 -0.97
CA ALA A 96 0.34 -12.72 -1.93
C ALA A 96 1.72 -12.52 -1.29
N CYS A 97 2.76 -12.94 -1.99
CA CYS A 97 4.15 -12.78 -1.54
C CYS A 97 5.05 -12.29 -2.67
N GLU A 98 6.08 -11.57 -2.28
CA GLU A 98 7.27 -11.28 -3.08
C GLU A 98 8.34 -12.30 -2.70
N VAL A 99 8.92 -12.96 -3.68
CA VAL A 99 9.95 -13.99 -3.49
C VAL A 99 11.23 -13.53 -4.16
N THR A 100 12.27 -13.37 -3.37
CA THR A 100 13.63 -13.17 -3.88
C THR A 100 14.38 -14.49 -3.87
N VAL A 101 14.96 -14.86 -4.99
CA VAL A 101 15.76 -16.07 -5.13
C VAL A 101 17.20 -15.69 -5.45
N ALA A 102 18.14 -16.23 -4.68
CA ALA A 102 19.57 -16.06 -4.89
C ALA A 102 20.29 -17.41 -4.78
N MET A 103 21.44 -17.54 -5.42
CA MET A 103 22.34 -18.68 -5.20
C MET A 103 23.25 -18.40 -4.01
N ILE A 104 23.56 -19.42 -3.25
CA ILE A 104 24.43 -19.37 -2.09
C ILE A 104 25.20 -20.69 -1.96
N ASP A 105 26.47 -20.59 -1.68
CA ASP A 105 27.31 -21.74 -1.35
C ASP A 105 27.26 -21.97 0.16
N LEU A 106 26.26 -22.69 0.65
CA LEU A 106 26.08 -22.87 2.08
C LEU A 106 26.33 -24.29 2.56
N MET A 107 25.61 -25.25 2.02
CA MET A 107 25.80 -26.69 2.28
C MET A 107 26.49 -27.36 1.09
N ASP A 108 25.97 -27.06 -0.11
CA ASP A 108 26.56 -27.49 -1.37
C ASP A 108 26.69 -26.28 -2.31
N PRO A 109 27.52 -26.37 -3.35
CA PRO A 109 27.57 -25.37 -4.40
C PRO A 109 26.21 -25.21 -5.09
N ASP A 110 25.84 -23.97 -5.40
CA ASP A 110 24.61 -23.62 -6.09
C ASP A 110 23.30 -23.85 -5.31
N ASP A 111 23.33 -23.96 -3.97
CA ASP A 111 22.12 -23.95 -3.15
C ASP A 111 21.31 -22.67 -3.41
N LEU A 112 19.98 -22.77 -3.31
CA LEU A 112 19.10 -21.65 -3.54
C LEU A 112 18.49 -21.13 -2.23
N VAL A 113 18.54 -19.83 -2.04
CA VAL A 113 17.85 -19.14 -0.93
C VAL A 113 16.62 -18.44 -1.47
N PHE A 114 15.47 -18.80 -0.96
CA PHE A 114 14.20 -18.14 -1.20
C PHE A 114 13.86 -17.25 0.00
N THR A 115 13.89 -15.94 -0.18
CA THR A 115 13.38 -15.00 0.82
C THR A 115 11.96 -14.62 0.45
N ILE A 116 11.00 -14.93 1.31
CA ILE A 116 9.56 -14.82 1.04
C ILE A 116 8.97 -13.75 1.94
N ARG A 117 8.53 -12.66 1.34
CA ARG A 117 7.89 -11.52 2.02
C ARG A 117 6.39 -11.54 1.80
N ASN A 118 5.62 -11.57 2.88
CA ASN A 118 4.17 -11.41 2.78
C ASN A 118 3.82 -9.95 2.44
N ILE A 119 3.19 -9.74 1.29
CA ILE A 119 2.78 -8.42 0.79
C ILE A 119 1.26 -8.19 0.84
N GLU A 120 0.51 -9.08 1.49
CA GLU A 120 -0.95 -9.03 1.56
C GLU A 120 -1.46 -7.71 2.16
N ARG A 121 -0.88 -7.28 3.30
CA ARG A 121 -1.24 -6.03 3.95
C ARG A 121 -0.98 -4.83 3.04
N ARG A 122 0.18 -4.81 2.36
CA ARG A 122 0.54 -3.75 1.41
C ARG A 122 -0.44 -3.70 0.24
N ARG A 123 -0.76 -4.86 -0.36
CA ARG A 123 -1.72 -4.96 -1.46
C ARG A 123 -3.12 -4.52 -1.04
N ARG A 124 -3.60 -4.95 0.13
CA ARG A 124 -4.91 -4.52 0.65
C ARG A 124 -4.98 -3.01 0.84
N LEU A 125 -3.95 -2.39 1.41
CA LEU A 125 -3.89 -0.94 1.58
C LEU A 125 -3.87 -0.21 0.23
N GLN A 126 -3.08 -0.69 -0.73
CA GLN A 126 -3.03 -0.11 -2.07
C GLN A 126 -4.38 -0.24 -2.80
N THR A 127 -5.02 -1.40 -2.71
CA THR A 127 -6.34 -1.61 -3.33
C THR A 127 -7.39 -0.72 -2.69
N ALA A 128 -7.42 -0.61 -1.36
CA ALA A 128 -8.34 0.28 -0.65
C ALA A 128 -8.13 1.76 -1.02
N LEU A 129 -6.86 2.18 -1.18
CA LEU A 129 -6.54 3.54 -1.62
C LEU A 129 -7.04 3.79 -3.05
N ARG A 130 -6.71 2.90 -4.00
CA ARG A 130 -7.19 3.00 -5.39
C ARG A 130 -8.71 3.02 -5.50
N SER A 131 -9.40 2.22 -4.67
CA SER A 131 -10.87 2.21 -4.66
C SER A 131 -11.45 3.54 -4.18
N LYS A 132 -10.83 4.15 -3.16
CA LYS A 132 -11.24 5.48 -2.69
C LYS A 132 -10.97 6.58 -3.73
N GLU A 133 -9.82 6.50 -4.38
CA GLU A 133 -9.42 7.41 -5.46
C GLU A 133 -10.39 7.31 -6.65
N ALA A 134 -10.69 6.08 -7.08
CA ALA A 134 -11.67 5.87 -8.14
C ALA A 134 -13.09 6.36 -7.74
N ALA A 135 -13.51 6.16 -6.49
CA ALA A 135 -14.79 6.66 -6.02
C ALA A 135 -14.85 8.21 -6.00
N PHE A 136 -13.73 8.86 -5.65
CA PHE A 136 -13.59 10.31 -5.69
C PHE A 136 -13.66 10.84 -7.13
N GLU A 137 -12.91 10.22 -8.05
CA GLU A 137 -12.85 10.60 -9.46
C GLU A 137 -14.20 10.38 -10.21
N LEU A 138 -14.90 9.29 -9.89
CA LEU A 138 -16.18 8.94 -10.54
C LEU A 138 -17.42 9.57 -9.89
N SER A 139 -17.23 10.29 -8.77
CA SER A 139 -18.34 10.96 -8.10
C SER A 139 -18.94 12.06 -8.99
N ARG A 140 -20.28 12.09 -9.07
CA ARG A 140 -21.01 13.19 -9.72
C ARG A 140 -21.14 14.44 -8.84
N ALA A 141 -20.96 14.30 -7.52
CA ALA A 141 -20.88 15.45 -6.63
C ALA A 141 -19.51 16.11 -6.80
N ALA A 142 -19.47 17.41 -6.85
CA ALA A 142 -18.24 18.18 -6.85
C ALA A 142 -17.55 18.04 -5.49
N LEU A 143 -16.44 17.31 -5.45
CA LEU A 143 -15.68 17.00 -4.23
C LEU A 143 -14.33 17.69 -4.25
N PHE A 144 -13.91 18.19 -3.08
CA PHE A 144 -12.63 18.85 -2.92
C PHE A 144 -12.02 18.62 -1.53
N ALA A 145 -10.74 18.92 -1.41
CA ALA A 145 -10.05 19.02 -0.12
C ALA A 145 -9.11 20.23 -0.12
N CYS A 146 -9.00 20.87 1.04
CA CYS A 146 -8.09 21.98 1.30
C CYS A 146 -7.19 21.69 2.49
N ASP A 147 -6.03 22.36 2.54
CA ASP A 147 -5.21 22.44 3.74
C ASP A 147 -5.86 23.34 4.82
N ALA A 148 -5.17 23.53 5.95
CA ALA A 148 -5.68 24.34 7.05
C ALA A 148 -5.73 25.85 6.72
N GLU A 149 -4.99 26.28 5.72
CA GLU A 149 -4.93 27.64 5.19
C GLU A 149 -5.99 27.89 4.10
N GLY A 150 -6.77 26.86 3.73
CA GLY A 150 -7.82 26.94 2.71
C GLY A 150 -7.34 26.76 1.28
N ARG A 151 -6.08 26.37 1.03
CA ARG A 151 -5.59 26.11 -0.32
C ARG A 151 -6.03 24.72 -0.76
N PHE A 152 -6.49 24.61 -1.97
CA PHE A 152 -6.91 23.31 -2.49
C PHE A 152 -5.74 22.32 -2.59
N THR A 153 -5.98 21.12 -2.13
CA THR A 153 -5.06 19.99 -2.23
C THR A 153 -5.55 18.94 -3.22
N GLN A 154 -6.88 18.80 -3.35
CA GLN A 154 -7.53 17.87 -4.27
C GLN A 154 -8.87 18.45 -4.75
N ALA A 155 -9.23 18.12 -5.99
CA ALA A 155 -10.55 18.34 -6.57
C ALA A 155 -10.85 17.22 -7.56
N ASN A 156 -12.10 16.76 -7.62
CA ASN A 156 -12.50 15.72 -8.56
C ASN A 156 -12.99 16.35 -9.88
N PRO A 157 -13.18 15.56 -10.95
CA PRO A 157 -13.64 16.09 -12.24
C PRO A 157 -14.94 16.86 -12.18
N ALA A 158 -15.90 16.44 -11.35
CA ALA A 158 -17.16 17.15 -11.19
C ALA A 158 -17.00 18.55 -10.56
N PHE A 159 -16.00 18.74 -9.67
CA PHE A 159 -15.63 20.05 -9.14
C PHE A 159 -15.01 20.91 -10.23
N LEU A 160 -14.10 20.36 -11.02
CA LEU A 160 -13.46 21.08 -12.13
C LEU A 160 -14.50 21.56 -13.15
N GLU A 161 -15.41 20.68 -13.55
CA GLU A 161 -16.49 20.99 -14.48
C GLU A 161 -17.43 22.08 -13.92
N MET A 162 -17.80 21.99 -12.63
CA MET A 162 -18.68 22.94 -11.98
C MET A 162 -18.12 24.37 -11.96
N PHE A 163 -16.81 24.49 -11.79
CA PHE A 163 -16.13 25.79 -11.67
C PHE A 163 -15.34 26.21 -12.92
N GLY A 164 -15.47 25.49 -14.03
CA GLY A 164 -14.83 25.85 -15.31
C GLY A 164 -13.32 25.71 -15.32
N LEU A 165 -12.76 24.75 -14.56
CA LEU A 165 -11.32 24.56 -14.43
C LEU A 165 -10.84 23.45 -15.36
N GLU A 166 -9.70 23.65 -16.02
CA GLU A 166 -9.17 22.70 -16.99
C GLU A 166 -8.46 21.49 -16.33
N SER A 167 -7.84 21.72 -15.17
CA SER A 167 -7.05 20.66 -14.51
C SER A 167 -7.05 20.77 -12.99
N ALA A 168 -6.76 19.63 -12.32
CA ALA A 168 -6.54 19.60 -10.89
C ALA A 168 -5.28 20.37 -10.44
N GLU A 169 -4.38 20.71 -11.38
CA GLU A 169 -3.20 21.51 -11.10
C GLU A 169 -3.56 22.99 -10.98
N ASP A 170 -4.49 23.46 -11.81
CA ASP A 170 -5.00 24.83 -11.76
C ASP A 170 -5.65 25.13 -10.41
N VAL A 171 -6.41 24.16 -9.88
CA VAL A 171 -7.05 24.28 -8.56
C VAL A 171 -6.06 24.59 -7.45
N ARG A 172 -4.84 24.06 -7.50
CA ARG A 172 -3.82 24.26 -6.45
C ARG A 172 -3.30 25.67 -6.36
N HIS A 173 -3.52 26.49 -7.38
CA HIS A 173 -3.15 27.90 -7.40
C HIS A 173 -4.22 28.80 -6.75
N HIS A 174 -5.37 28.21 -6.40
CA HIS A 174 -6.52 28.90 -5.82
C HIS A 174 -6.74 28.53 -4.35
N ALA A 175 -7.35 29.46 -3.64
CA ALA A 175 -7.87 29.22 -2.30
C ALA A 175 -9.39 28.96 -2.37
N PHE A 176 -9.91 28.30 -1.37
CA PHE A 176 -11.34 28.05 -1.21
C PHE A 176 -12.17 29.33 -1.28
N ALA A 177 -11.66 30.44 -0.75
CA ALA A 177 -12.30 31.73 -0.76
C ALA A 177 -12.41 32.36 -2.16
N ASP A 178 -11.64 31.92 -3.16
CA ASP A 178 -11.68 32.45 -4.53
C ASP A 178 -12.93 31.99 -5.27
N PHE A 179 -13.45 30.80 -4.92
CA PHE A 179 -14.64 30.22 -5.56
C PHE A 179 -15.91 30.43 -4.75
N LEU A 180 -15.78 30.59 -3.46
CA LEU A 180 -16.85 30.60 -2.48
C LEU A 180 -16.57 31.71 -1.47
N PRO A 181 -16.68 32.98 -1.90
CA PRO A 181 -16.16 34.12 -1.14
C PRO A 181 -17.04 34.58 0.03
N ASP A 182 -18.33 34.24 0.02
CA ASP A 182 -19.32 34.91 0.89
C ASP A 182 -19.45 34.30 2.29
N ASP A 183 -19.79 35.18 3.28
CA ASP A 183 -20.29 34.79 4.59
C ASP A 183 -21.60 33.97 4.39
N PRO A 184 -21.75 32.73 4.93
CA PRO A 184 -21.12 32.26 6.18
C PRO A 184 -19.90 31.31 6.04
N LEU A 185 -19.28 31.16 4.88
CA LEU A 185 -18.26 30.15 4.63
C LEU A 185 -17.00 30.24 5.48
N PRO A 186 -16.40 31.43 5.74
CA PRO A 186 -15.25 31.50 6.64
C PRO A 186 -15.56 30.99 8.06
N GLY A 187 -16.79 31.18 8.52
CA GLY A 187 -17.28 30.63 9.79
C GLY A 187 -17.41 29.09 9.74
N THR A 188 -17.99 28.59 8.66
CA THR A 188 -18.19 27.16 8.40
C THR A 188 -16.86 26.43 8.24
N PHE A 189 -15.91 27.02 7.52
CA PHE A 189 -14.55 26.49 7.38
C PHE A 189 -13.83 26.36 8.74
N ARG A 190 -13.94 27.39 9.58
CA ARG A 190 -13.37 27.36 10.95
C ARG A 190 -14.02 26.28 11.82
N LYS A 191 -15.33 26.05 11.72
CA LYS A 191 -16.02 24.96 12.43
C LYS A 191 -15.51 23.60 11.96
N ALA A 192 -15.30 23.42 10.64
CA ALA A 192 -14.71 22.20 10.11
C ALA A 192 -13.28 21.97 10.63
N LEU A 193 -12.45 23.01 10.72
CA LEU A 193 -11.12 22.94 11.36
C LEU A 193 -11.21 22.68 12.88
N ALA A 194 -12.30 23.04 13.53
CA ALA A 194 -12.55 22.69 14.94
C ALA A 194 -13.05 21.24 15.12
N GLY A 195 -13.37 20.55 14.02
CA GLY A 195 -13.74 19.14 14.03
C GLY A 195 -15.21 18.85 13.79
N GLU A 196 -16.01 19.85 13.42
CA GLU A 196 -17.44 19.74 13.13
C GLU A 196 -17.66 19.50 11.64
N THR A 197 -18.73 18.77 11.29
CA THR A 197 -19.21 18.70 9.91
C THR A 197 -20.42 19.61 9.80
N THR A 198 -20.40 20.53 8.84
CA THR A 198 -21.45 21.55 8.66
C THR A 198 -21.85 21.64 7.19
N THR A 199 -23.13 21.97 6.97
CA THR A 199 -23.68 22.21 5.64
C THR A 199 -24.26 23.62 5.61
N VAL A 200 -24.07 24.34 4.49
CA VAL A 200 -24.54 25.69 4.29
C VAL A 200 -24.93 25.91 2.83
N GLY A 201 -26.04 26.61 2.59
CA GLY A 201 -26.41 27.08 1.26
C GLY A 201 -25.76 28.43 0.97
N ILE A 202 -25.20 28.56 -0.23
CA ILE A 202 -24.56 29.78 -0.71
C ILE A 202 -24.83 29.99 -2.20
N VAL A 203 -24.50 31.18 -2.70
CA VAL A 203 -24.42 31.44 -4.13
C VAL A 203 -22.98 31.33 -4.59
N ALA A 204 -22.70 30.36 -5.46
CA ALA A 204 -21.36 30.12 -6.00
C ALA A 204 -21.13 31.01 -7.23
N GLN A 205 -19.95 31.63 -7.29
CA GLN A 205 -19.52 32.40 -8.46
C GLN A 205 -18.88 31.48 -9.48
N ASN A 206 -19.30 31.57 -10.73
CA ASN A 206 -18.68 30.83 -11.81
C ASN A 206 -17.45 31.57 -12.33
N VAL A 207 -16.28 30.94 -12.33
CA VAL A 207 -15.00 31.55 -12.74
C VAL A 207 -14.99 31.92 -14.22
N ASP A 208 -15.74 31.21 -15.05
CA ASP A 208 -15.85 31.47 -16.50
C ASP A 208 -16.88 32.50 -16.89
N GLY A 209 -17.48 33.21 -15.93
CA GLY A 209 -18.47 34.27 -16.21
C GLY A 209 -19.88 33.73 -16.53
N GLY A 210 -20.17 32.49 -16.15
CA GLY A 210 -21.54 31.94 -16.13
C GLY A 210 -22.45 32.59 -15.09
N GLU A 211 -23.73 32.24 -15.11
CA GLU A 211 -24.69 32.72 -14.10
C GLU A 211 -24.35 32.17 -12.72
N ASP A 212 -24.51 32.99 -11.68
CA ASP A 212 -24.38 32.59 -10.28
C ASP A 212 -25.42 31.51 -9.93
N GLU A 213 -24.96 30.43 -9.27
CA GLU A 213 -25.82 29.31 -8.94
C GLU A 213 -25.96 29.13 -7.43
N GLU A 214 -27.16 28.82 -6.97
CA GLU A 214 -27.37 28.41 -5.59
C GLU A 214 -26.84 26.99 -5.40
N VAL A 215 -25.89 26.83 -4.45
CA VAL A 215 -25.28 25.56 -4.12
C VAL A 215 -25.31 25.29 -2.62
N GLU A 216 -25.38 24.05 -2.27
CA GLU A 216 -25.18 23.58 -0.91
C GLU A 216 -23.75 23.05 -0.75
N VAL A 217 -23.04 23.61 0.22
CA VAL A 217 -21.66 23.23 0.53
C VAL A 217 -21.61 22.50 1.87
N THR A 218 -21.15 21.28 1.86
CA THR A 218 -20.87 20.51 3.08
C THR A 218 -19.37 20.47 3.33
N LEU A 219 -18.93 20.86 4.53
CA LEU A 219 -17.54 20.87 4.96
C LEU A 219 -17.34 19.96 6.17
N GLY A 220 -16.26 19.19 6.16
CA GLY A 220 -15.86 18.32 7.27
C GLY A 220 -14.34 18.25 7.44
N PRO A 221 -13.86 17.85 8.65
CA PRO A 221 -12.44 17.84 8.96
C PRO A 221 -11.69 16.68 8.29
N VAL A 222 -10.54 16.98 7.70
CA VAL A 222 -9.55 15.95 7.28
C VAL A 222 -8.61 15.68 8.44
N ARG A 223 -8.64 14.44 8.97
CA ARG A 223 -7.85 14.03 10.13
C ARG A 223 -6.70 13.12 9.73
N ILE A 224 -5.50 13.41 10.25
CA ILE A 224 -4.35 12.51 10.22
C ILE A 224 -3.97 12.19 11.67
N GLY A 225 -4.28 10.96 12.09
CA GLY A 225 -4.21 10.60 13.51
C GLY A 225 -5.19 11.43 14.34
N ARG A 226 -4.68 12.14 15.35
CA ARG A 226 -5.48 13.03 16.23
C ARG A 226 -5.50 14.50 15.78
N LYS A 227 -4.75 14.84 14.73
CA LYS A 227 -4.63 16.23 14.25
C LYS A 227 -5.51 16.46 13.02
N ILE A 228 -6.22 17.59 13.01
CA ILE A 228 -6.90 18.08 11.81
C ILE A 228 -5.85 18.76 10.95
N LYS A 229 -5.79 18.39 9.68
CA LYS A 229 -4.80 18.85 8.70
C LYS A 229 -5.41 19.68 7.58
N GLY A 230 -6.74 19.73 7.52
CA GLY A 230 -7.45 20.45 6.49
C GLY A 230 -8.95 20.17 6.55
N VAL A 231 -9.61 20.52 5.50
CA VAL A 231 -11.06 20.39 5.32
C VAL A 231 -11.34 19.67 4.00
N ALA A 232 -12.28 18.75 4.00
CA ALA A 232 -12.85 18.21 2.77
C ALA A 232 -14.29 18.66 2.65
N GLY A 233 -14.76 18.83 1.43
CA GLY A 233 -16.12 19.28 1.18
C GLY A 233 -16.72 18.72 -0.10
N SER A 234 -18.04 18.89 -0.19
CA SER A 234 -18.80 18.67 -1.40
C SER A 234 -19.63 19.92 -1.73
N VAL A 235 -19.79 20.17 -3.02
CA VAL A 235 -20.67 21.20 -3.55
C VAL A 235 -21.75 20.53 -4.37
N GLN A 236 -23.00 20.85 -4.14
CA GLN A 236 -24.16 20.34 -4.87
C GLN A 236 -25.07 21.48 -5.28
N LYS A 237 -25.57 21.46 -6.52
CA LYS A 237 -26.59 22.46 -6.96
C LYS A 237 -27.90 22.22 -6.20
N VAL A 238 -28.48 23.27 -5.72
CA VAL A 238 -29.83 23.26 -5.16
C VAL A 238 -30.79 23.24 -6.34
N GLY A 239 -31.45 22.08 -6.58
CA GLY A 239 -32.38 21.88 -7.70
C GLY A 239 -33.73 22.56 -7.49
#